data_0762e5d604b331c173ab39a5d3a65c55
#
_entry.id   0762e5d604b331c173ab39a5d3a65c55
#
_cell.length_a   1.000
_cell.length_b   1.000
_cell.length_c   1.000
_cell.angle_alpha   90.00
_cell.angle_beta   90.00
_cell.angle_gamma   90.00
#
_symmetry.space_group_name_H-M   'P 1'
#
loop_
_entity.id
_entity.type
_entity.pdbx_description
1 polymer ?
#
loop_
_entity_poly.entity_id
_entity_poly.type
_entity_poly.pdbx_seq_one_letter_code
_entity_poly.pdbx_strand_id
1 'polypeptide(L)'
;SHRRKLIVTDTLFSMDGDIADLHRLVELKEQHDAILMIDEAHSSGVFGARGAGLADAAGIADRVDVQMGTFSKAYGCYGAYAAGSATMIEYLVNHVRTVVYTTGLPPVVVELIRQSLAKSSAEQWRRERLEENAVFVRQALREAGLDIGGSTTQIIPVIVGDAGRAVEVGDVLQAAGIAA
;
A
#
# COMPACT_ATOMS: atom_id res chain seq x y z
N SER A 1 -8.33 -21.89 22.08
CA SER A 1 -7.08 -21.12 22.16
C SER A 1 -6.05 -21.69 21.19
N HIS A 2 -5.52 -20.89 20.28
CA HIS A 2 -4.48 -21.30 19.33
C HIS A 2 -3.12 -20.98 19.92
N ARG A 3 -2.09 -21.81 19.59
CA ARG A 3 -0.72 -21.62 20.08
C ARG A 3 -0.04 -20.39 19.47
N ARG A 4 -0.40 -20.03 18.25
CA ARG A 4 0.10 -18.84 17.54
C ARG A 4 -1.07 -18.10 16.91
N LYS A 5 -0.97 -16.78 16.88
CA LYS A 5 -1.96 -15.90 16.29
C LYS A 5 -1.25 -14.99 15.29
N LEU A 6 -1.88 -14.75 14.17
CA LEU A 6 -1.38 -13.86 13.11
C LEU A 6 -2.52 -12.91 12.72
N ILE A 7 -2.22 -11.62 12.74
CA ILE A 7 -3.07 -10.57 12.18
C ILE A 7 -2.45 -10.19 10.85
N VAL A 8 -3.24 -10.22 9.78
CA VAL A 8 -2.82 -9.79 8.43
C VAL A 8 -3.82 -8.80 7.90
N THR A 9 -3.36 -7.66 7.40
CA THR A 9 -4.21 -6.63 6.81
C THR A 9 -3.42 -5.74 5.85
N ASP A 10 -4.13 -5.09 4.93
CA ASP A 10 -3.60 -3.95 4.19
C ASP A 10 -3.54 -2.74 5.13
N THR A 11 -2.59 -1.84 4.93
CA THR A 11 -2.57 -0.53 5.59
C THR A 11 -3.46 0.47 4.89
N LEU A 12 -3.57 0.34 3.59
CA LEU A 12 -4.44 1.12 2.69
C LEU A 12 -5.17 0.17 1.75
N PHE A 13 -6.48 0.14 1.84
CA PHE A 13 -7.33 -0.75 1.04
C PHE A 13 -7.49 -0.25 -0.39
N SER A 14 -7.27 -1.14 -1.35
CA SER A 14 -7.17 -0.82 -2.78
C SER A 14 -8.48 -0.39 -3.44
N MET A 15 -9.63 -0.79 -2.89
CA MET A 15 -10.94 -0.50 -3.47
C MET A 15 -11.57 0.74 -2.86
N ASP A 16 -11.52 0.87 -1.55
CA ASP A 16 -12.24 1.91 -0.82
C ASP A 16 -11.37 3.13 -0.50
N GLY A 17 -10.04 2.97 -0.59
CA GLY A 17 -9.09 4.05 -0.32
C GLY A 17 -9.04 4.47 1.16
N ASP A 18 -9.55 3.62 2.05
CA ASP A 18 -9.53 3.82 3.49
C ASP A 18 -8.26 3.22 4.13
N ILE A 19 -7.91 3.72 5.29
CA ILE A 19 -6.72 3.34 6.05
C ILE A 19 -7.14 2.50 7.25
N ALA A 20 -6.45 1.37 7.47
CA ALA A 20 -6.63 0.56 8.66
C ALA A 20 -6.26 1.33 9.94
N ASP A 21 -6.94 1.04 11.04
CA ASP A 21 -6.57 1.58 12.36
C ASP A 21 -5.29 0.90 12.88
N LEU A 22 -4.15 1.41 12.40
CA LEU A 22 -2.83 0.82 12.63
C LEU A 22 -2.44 0.81 14.11
N HIS A 23 -2.79 1.85 14.87
CA HIS A 23 -2.52 1.92 16.30
C HIS A 23 -3.31 0.84 17.04
N ARG A 24 -4.60 0.68 16.70
CA ARG A 24 -5.43 -0.34 17.29
C ARG A 24 -4.97 -1.76 16.97
N LEU A 25 -4.49 -1.98 15.76
CA LEU A 25 -3.92 -3.28 15.35
C LEU A 25 -2.66 -3.64 16.16
N VAL A 26 -1.80 -2.67 16.41
CA VAL A 26 -0.61 -2.87 17.27
C VAL A 26 -1.01 -3.17 18.72
N GLU A 27 -1.98 -2.44 19.29
CA GLU A 27 -2.50 -2.74 20.63
C GLU A 27 -3.07 -4.17 20.71
N LEU A 28 -3.87 -4.58 19.73
CA LEU A 28 -4.43 -5.93 19.67
C LEU A 28 -3.34 -7.00 19.54
N LYS A 29 -2.34 -6.77 18.70
CA LYS A 29 -1.18 -7.65 18.57
C LYS A 29 -0.51 -7.86 19.93
N GLU A 30 -0.22 -6.80 20.65
CA GLU A 30 0.47 -6.84 21.93
C GLU A 30 -0.41 -7.49 23.02
N GLN A 31 -1.69 -7.08 23.09
CA GLN A 31 -2.64 -7.65 24.06
C GLN A 31 -2.82 -9.17 23.90
N HIS A 32 -2.74 -9.67 22.68
CA HIS A 32 -3.04 -11.07 22.38
C HIS A 32 -1.81 -11.92 22.07
N ASP A 33 -0.60 -11.38 22.21
CA ASP A 33 0.64 -12.06 21.83
C ASP A 33 0.53 -12.63 20.40
N ALA A 34 0.21 -11.74 19.46
CA ALA A 34 0.04 -12.06 18.05
C ALA A 34 1.19 -11.51 17.21
N ILE A 35 1.44 -12.10 16.07
CA ILE A 35 2.30 -11.57 15.00
C ILE A 35 1.44 -10.62 14.16
N LEU A 36 1.94 -9.43 13.86
CA LEU A 36 1.30 -8.48 12.95
C LEU A 36 2.06 -8.42 11.63
N MET A 37 1.38 -8.78 10.57
CA MET A 37 1.82 -8.58 9.19
C MET A 37 0.94 -7.55 8.51
N ILE A 38 1.55 -6.55 7.90
CA ILE A 38 0.85 -5.53 7.12
C ILE A 38 1.29 -5.53 5.66
N ASP A 39 0.36 -5.22 4.78
CA ASP A 39 0.60 -4.98 3.36
C ASP A 39 0.62 -3.46 3.09
N GLU A 40 1.78 -2.97 2.68
CA GLU A 40 2.04 -1.58 2.34
C GLU A 40 2.05 -1.34 0.81
N ALA A 41 1.49 -2.25 0.02
CA ALA A 41 1.57 -2.17 -1.44
C ALA A 41 0.98 -0.88 -2.02
N HIS A 42 -0.03 -0.29 -1.37
CA HIS A 42 -0.67 0.96 -1.79
C HIS A 42 -0.14 2.21 -1.05
N SER A 43 0.66 2.03 -0.01
CA SER A 43 1.18 3.12 0.83
C SER A 43 2.68 3.35 0.65
N SER A 44 3.47 2.30 0.34
CA SER A 44 4.89 2.43 0.02
C SER A 44 5.13 3.32 -1.20
N GLY A 45 6.04 4.27 -1.08
CA GLY A 45 6.33 5.30 -2.08
C GLY A 45 5.38 6.50 -2.02
N VAL A 46 4.29 6.43 -1.25
CA VAL A 46 3.25 7.47 -1.15
C VAL A 46 3.26 8.14 0.22
N PHE A 47 3.27 7.38 1.30
CA PHE A 47 3.19 7.90 2.67
C PHE A 47 4.54 7.86 3.39
N GLY A 48 4.66 8.68 4.45
CA GLY A 48 5.89 8.83 5.22
C GLY A 48 6.88 9.83 4.60
N ALA A 49 7.74 10.40 5.42
CA ALA A 49 8.65 11.48 5.00
C ALA A 49 9.57 11.09 3.84
N ARG A 50 9.97 9.82 3.77
CA ARG A 50 10.80 9.26 2.69
C ARG A 50 10.05 8.28 1.79
N GLY A 51 8.71 8.20 1.91
CA GLY A 51 7.91 7.23 1.18
C GLY A 51 8.01 5.82 1.74
N ALA A 52 8.27 5.67 3.04
CA ALA A 52 8.43 4.36 3.66
C ALA A 52 7.10 3.64 3.93
N GLY A 53 5.96 4.34 3.85
CA GLY A 53 4.64 3.78 4.02
C GLY A 53 3.88 4.33 5.22
N LEU A 54 2.68 3.79 5.46
CA LEU A 54 1.79 4.25 6.52
C LEU A 54 2.26 3.84 7.92
N ALA A 55 2.93 2.69 8.08
CA ALA A 55 3.49 2.30 9.37
C ALA A 55 4.58 3.27 9.83
N ASP A 56 5.43 3.75 8.91
CA ASP A 56 6.43 4.79 9.16
C ASP A 56 5.74 6.12 9.49
N ALA A 57 4.76 6.52 8.69
CA ALA A 57 4.01 7.76 8.91
C ALA A 57 3.27 7.78 10.26
N ALA A 58 2.78 6.64 10.72
CA ALA A 58 2.11 6.47 12.01
C ALA A 58 3.10 6.27 13.18
N GLY A 59 4.41 6.16 12.93
CA GLY A 59 5.42 5.94 13.97
C GLY A 59 5.34 4.56 14.64
N ILE A 60 4.82 3.55 13.95
CA ILE A 60 4.63 2.20 14.49
C ILE A 60 5.46 1.12 13.79
N ALA A 61 6.31 1.51 12.83
CA ALA A 61 7.05 0.57 11.99
C ALA A 61 7.85 -0.49 12.80
N ASP A 62 8.49 -0.07 13.90
CA ASP A 62 9.26 -0.95 14.78
C ASP A 62 8.39 -1.95 15.58
N ARG A 63 7.09 -1.73 15.63
CA ARG A 63 6.12 -2.57 16.34
C ARG A 63 5.42 -3.56 15.43
N VAL A 64 5.70 -3.55 14.12
CA VAL A 64 5.17 -4.48 13.12
C VAL A 64 6.20 -5.58 12.89
N ASP A 65 5.75 -6.85 12.90
CA ASP A 65 6.67 -7.98 12.77
C ASP A 65 7.07 -8.25 11.32
N VAL A 66 6.13 -8.08 10.38
CA VAL A 66 6.38 -8.23 8.95
C VAL A 66 5.67 -7.10 8.19
N GLN A 67 6.44 -6.34 7.43
CA GLN A 67 5.94 -5.34 6.49
C GLN A 67 6.20 -5.85 5.07
N MET A 68 5.13 -6.05 4.32
CA MET A 68 5.19 -6.40 2.90
C MET A 68 4.89 -5.17 2.06
N GLY A 69 5.56 -5.05 0.94
CA GLY A 69 5.24 -4.03 -0.06
C GLY A 69 5.63 -4.49 -1.45
N THR A 70 5.25 -3.70 -2.46
CA THR A 70 5.53 -4.01 -3.87
C THR A 70 6.27 -2.87 -4.56
N PHE A 71 7.10 -3.24 -5.53
CA PHE A 71 7.77 -2.29 -6.41
C PHE A 71 7.00 -2.01 -7.71
N SER A 72 5.86 -2.69 -7.91
CA SER A 72 5.09 -2.61 -9.16
C SER A 72 4.09 -1.46 -9.24
N LYS A 73 3.90 -0.69 -8.15
CA LYS A 73 2.97 0.45 -8.08
C LYS A 73 3.73 1.78 -8.08
N ALA A 74 3.81 2.48 -6.96
CA ALA A 74 4.44 3.80 -6.88
C ALA A 74 5.90 3.84 -7.36
N TYR A 75 6.63 2.75 -7.21
CA TYR A 75 8.02 2.65 -7.65
C TYR A 75 8.20 2.34 -9.15
N GLY A 76 7.13 1.93 -9.86
CA GLY A 76 7.15 1.68 -11.30
C GLY A 76 8.11 0.57 -11.76
N CYS A 77 8.41 -0.39 -10.89
CA CYS A 77 9.32 -1.50 -11.14
C CYS A 77 8.57 -2.85 -11.10
N TYR A 78 9.29 -3.93 -10.90
CA TYR A 78 8.73 -5.27 -10.74
C TYR A 78 9.24 -5.90 -9.44
N GLY A 79 8.39 -6.71 -8.79
CA GLY A 79 8.74 -7.45 -7.59
C GLY A 79 8.08 -6.93 -6.33
N ALA A 80 8.38 -7.60 -5.23
CA ALA A 80 7.88 -7.30 -3.90
C ALA A 80 8.97 -7.53 -2.86
N TYR A 81 8.74 -7.06 -1.65
CA TYR A 81 9.64 -7.26 -0.53
C TYR A 81 8.87 -7.62 0.74
N ALA A 82 9.57 -8.27 1.65
CA ALA A 82 9.16 -8.38 3.05
C ALA A 82 10.27 -7.80 3.92
N ALA A 83 9.90 -6.95 4.85
CA ALA A 83 10.79 -6.34 5.83
C ALA A 83 10.35 -6.72 7.25
N GLY A 84 11.31 -6.83 8.16
CA GLY A 84 11.08 -7.20 9.55
C GLY A 84 12.40 -7.32 10.29
N SER A 85 12.38 -7.88 11.51
CA SER A 85 13.62 -8.14 12.26
C SER A 85 14.54 -9.10 11.51
N ALA A 86 15.86 -9.02 11.75
CA ALA A 86 16.83 -9.92 11.14
C ALA A 86 16.47 -11.40 11.35
N THR A 87 16.05 -11.76 12.56
CA THR A 87 15.61 -13.14 12.89
C THR A 87 14.37 -13.54 12.07
N MET A 88 13.39 -12.64 11.89
CA MET A 88 12.22 -12.92 11.08
C MET A 88 12.59 -13.12 9.61
N ILE A 89 13.44 -12.28 9.07
CA ILE A 89 13.88 -12.38 7.67
C ILE A 89 14.71 -13.66 7.45
N GLU A 90 15.60 -14.01 8.36
CA GLU A 90 16.33 -15.29 8.30
C GLU A 90 15.37 -16.48 8.32
N TYR A 91 14.37 -16.45 9.18
CA TYR A 91 13.33 -17.48 9.21
C TYR A 91 12.59 -17.58 7.88
N LEU A 92 12.13 -16.45 7.31
CA LEU A 92 11.41 -16.43 6.03
C LEU A 92 12.27 -16.98 4.88
N VAL A 93 13.53 -16.56 4.79
CA VAL A 93 14.46 -17.04 3.74
C VAL A 93 14.67 -18.54 3.79
N ASN A 94 14.67 -19.14 4.98
CA ASN A 94 14.92 -20.58 5.15
C ASN A 94 13.65 -21.46 5.11
N HIS A 95 12.45 -20.87 5.30
CA HIS A 95 11.22 -21.66 5.47
C HIS A 95 10.12 -21.35 4.45
N VAL A 96 10.14 -20.17 3.82
CA VAL A 96 9.13 -19.81 2.82
C VAL A 96 9.47 -20.46 1.49
N ARG A 97 8.71 -21.48 1.11
CA ARG A 97 8.97 -22.29 -0.08
C ARG A 97 9.07 -21.47 -1.37
N THR A 98 8.25 -20.45 -1.52
CA THR A 98 8.27 -19.55 -2.68
C THR A 98 9.53 -18.68 -2.75
N VAL A 99 10.24 -18.47 -1.64
CA VAL A 99 11.54 -17.80 -1.60
C VAL A 99 12.66 -18.80 -1.86
N VAL A 100 12.63 -19.94 -1.18
CA VAL A 100 13.67 -21.00 -1.27
C VAL A 100 13.80 -21.54 -2.70
N TYR A 101 12.69 -21.71 -3.42
CA TYR A 101 12.65 -22.33 -4.75
C TYR A 101 12.49 -21.31 -5.89
N THR A 102 12.75 -20.03 -5.65
CA THR A 102 12.77 -19.01 -6.71
C THR A 102 14.17 -18.82 -7.28
N THR A 103 14.24 -18.43 -8.54
CA THR A 103 15.51 -18.03 -9.18
C THR A 103 15.89 -16.58 -8.90
N GLY A 104 15.04 -15.84 -8.17
CA GLY A 104 15.25 -14.43 -7.86
C GLY A 104 14.94 -13.48 -9.02
N LEU A 105 15.09 -12.20 -8.74
CA LEU A 105 14.89 -11.14 -9.73
C LEU A 105 16.14 -10.95 -10.60
N PRO A 106 15.99 -10.62 -11.91
CA PRO A 106 17.10 -10.25 -12.76
C PRO A 106 17.88 -9.05 -12.15
N PRO A 107 19.22 -9.05 -12.21
CA PRO A 107 20.04 -7.96 -11.64
C PRO A 107 19.66 -6.56 -12.14
N VAL A 108 19.27 -6.43 -13.41
CA VAL A 108 18.82 -5.15 -13.98
C VAL A 108 17.55 -4.64 -13.29
N VAL A 109 16.62 -5.53 -12.92
CA VAL A 109 15.41 -5.16 -12.16
C VAL A 109 15.77 -4.69 -10.76
N VAL A 110 16.70 -5.37 -10.09
CA VAL A 110 17.18 -4.98 -8.75
C VAL A 110 17.83 -3.59 -8.80
N GLU A 111 18.62 -3.30 -9.83
CA GLU A 111 19.22 -1.98 -9.99
C GLU A 111 18.17 -0.89 -10.26
N LEU A 112 17.17 -1.14 -11.08
CA LEU A 112 16.04 -0.22 -11.28
C LEU A 112 15.28 0.05 -9.98
N ILE A 113 15.02 -0.99 -9.18
CA ILE A 113 14.41 -0.85 -7.85
C ILE A 113 15.26 0.05 -6.95
N ARG A 114 16.59 -0.18 -6.90
CA ARG A 114 17.52 0.62 -6.09
C ARG A 114 17.46 2.10 -6.47
N GLN A 115 17.46 2.40 -7.76
CA GLN A 115 17.35 3.77 -8.26
C GLN A 115 15.99 4.40 -7.96
N SER A 116 14.89 3.65 -8.13
CA SER A 116 13.55 4.12 -7.84
C SER A 116 13.36 4.43 -6.35
N LEU A 117 13.89 3.60 -5.46
CA LEU A 117 13.89 3.84 -4.01
C LEU A 117 14.68 5.10 -3.66
N ALA A 118 15.89 5.27 -4.22
CA ALA A 118 16.69 6.46 -3.99
C ALA A 118 15.97 7.74 -4.46
N LYS A 119 15.34 7.68 -5.63
CA LYS A 119 14.56 8.78 -6.20
C LYS A 119 13.33 9.09 -5.35
N SER A 120 12.56 8.07 -4.95
CA SER A 120 11.38 8.24 -4.08
C SER A 120 11.76 8.89 -2.75
N SER A 121 12.88 8.49 -2.15
CA SER A 121 13.35 9.08 -0.90
C SER A 121 13.80 10.55 -1.06
N ALA A 122 14.41 10.90 -2.19
CA ALA A 122 14.95 12.23 -2.44
C ALA A 122 13.90 13.24 -2.96
N GLU A 123 12.90 12.77 -3.71
CA GLU A 123 11.95 13.63 -4.42
C GLU A 123 10.59 13.70 -3.68
N GLN A 124 10.59 14.28 -2.48
CA GLN A 124 9.37 14.47 -1.66
C GLN A 124 8.27 15.24 -2.41
N TRP A 125 8.63 16.19 -3.26
CA TRP A 125 7.70 16.99 -4.04
C TRP A 125 6.70 16.17 -4.86
N ARG A 126 7.04 14.93 -5.24
CA ARG A 126 6.13 14.03 -5.97
C ARG A 126 4.96 13.58 -5.09
N ARG A 127 5.23 13.28 -3.83
CA ARG A 127 4.21 12.89 -2.85
C ARG A 127 3.32 14.07 -2.51
N GLU A 128 3.92 15.25 -2.32
CA GLU A 128 3.19 16.50 -2.09
C GLU A 128 2.25 16.79 -3.28
N ARG A 129 2.75 16.67 -4.52
CA ARG A 129 1.93 16.87 -5.72
C ARG A 129 0.81 15.84 -5.85
N LEU A 130 1.07 14.57 -5.49
CA LEU A 130 0.05 13.53 -5.48
C LEU A 130 -1.06 13.88 -4.48
N GLU A 131 -0.70 14.30 -3.27
CA GLU A 131 -1.69 14.69 -2.25
C GLU A 131 -2.49 15.93 -2.68
N GLU A 132 -1.85 16.97 -3.22
CA GLU A 132 -2.55 18.14 -3.79
C GLU A 132 -3.58 17.72 -4.84
N ASN A 133 -3.18 16.84 -5.77
CA ASN A 133 -4.07 16.34 -6.81
C ASN A 133 -5.21 15.51 -6.22
N ALA A 134 -4.92 14.63 -5.25
CA ALA A 134 -5.93 13.81 -4.61
C ALA A 134 -6.95 14.64 -3.82
N VAL A 135 -6.50 15.65 -3.09
CA VAL A 135 -7.38 16.61 -2.40
C VAL A 135 -8.29 17.32 -3.39
N PHE A 136 -7.72 17.86 -4.48
CA PHE A 136 -8.47 18.54 -5.53
C PHE A 136 -9.56 17.65 -6.13
N VAL A 137 -9.21 16.41 -6.51
CA VAL A 137 -10.16 15.47 -7.13
C VAL A 137 -11.25 15.06 -6.13
N ARG A 138 -10.91 14.74 -4.89
CA ARG A 138 -11.89 14.38 -3.85
C ARG A 138 -12.89 15.52 -3.62
N GLN A 139 -12.39 16.75 -3.56
CA GLN A 139 -13.25 17.93 -3.40
C GLN A 139 -14.18 18.12 -4.60
N ALA A 140 -13.66 18.10 -5.82
CA ALA A 140 -14.44 18.29 -7.04
C ALA A 140 -15.54 17.21 -7.18
N LEU A 141 -15.23 15.95 -6.90
CA LEU A 141 -16.21 14.86 -6.95
C LEU A 141 -17.33 15.04 -5.91
N ARG A 142 -16.98 15.44 -4.67
CA ARG A 142 -17.98 15.73 -3.62
C ARG A 142 -18.87 16.93 -4.00
N GLU A 143 -18.30 18.01 -4.53
CA GLU A 143 -19.05 19.19 -5.01
C GLU A 143 -19.98 18.81 -6.16
N ALA A 144 -19.60 17.84 -7.00
CA ALA A 144 -20.46 17.28 -8.05
C ALA A 144 -21.55 16.32 -7.52
N GLY A 145 -21.61 16.07 -6.20
CA GLY A 145 -22.59 15.19 -5.58
C GLY A 145 -22.29 13.69 -5.75
N LEU A 146 -21.07 13.33 -6.12
CA LEU A 146 -20.68 11.94 -6.29
C LEU A 146 -20.25 11.32 -4.94
N ASP A 147 -20.65 10.07 -4.76
CA ASP A 147 -20.24 9.29 -3.57
C ASP A 147 -18.84 8.71 -3.78
N ILE A 148 -17.92 9.13 -2.95
CA ILE A 148 -16.52 8.64 -2.94
C ILE A 148 -16.21 7.84 -1.68
N GLY A 149 -17.23 7.38 -0.96
CA GLY A 149 -17.06 6.66 0.31
C GLY A 149 -16.28 7.45 1.34
N GLY A 150 -15.52 6.73 2.15
CA GLY A 150 -14.67 7.29 3.22
C GLY A 150 -13.25 7.66 2.77
N SER A 151 -12.95 7.69 1.47
CA SER A 151 -11.59 7.90 0.99
C SER A 151 -10.98 9.23 1.45
N THR A 152 -9.77 9.13 2.00
CA THR A 152 -8.92 10.25 2.42
C THR A 152 -7.55 10.23 1.73
N THR A 153 -7.35 9.31 0.79
CA THR A 153 -6.05 9.02 0.16
C THR A 153 -6.05 9.31 -1.34
N GLN A 154 -5.01 8.88 -2.05
CA GLN A 154 -4.90 8.95 -3.51
C GLN A 154 -5.81 7.93 -4.23
N ILE A 155 -6.38 6.98 -3.52
CA ILE A 155 -7.35 6.02 -4.04
C ILE A 155 -8.73 6.61 -3.79
N ILE A 156 -9.44 6.96 -4.86
CA ILE A 156 -10.71 7.68 -4.77
C ILE A 156 -11.76 6.89 -5.54
N PRO A 157 -12.56 6.05 -4.87
CA PRO A 157 -13.65 5.34 -5.52
C PRO A 157 -14.76 6.31 -5.94
N VAL A 158 -15.46 6.01 -7.01
CA VAL A 158 -16.75 6.62 -7.32
C VAL A 158 -17.80 5.52 -7.25
N ILE A 159 -18.63 5.54 -6.22
CA ILE A 159 -19.60 4.47 -5.92
C ILE A 159 -20.83 4.66 -6.79
N VAL A 160 -20.99 3.78 -7.77
CA VAL A 160 -22.11 3.81 -8.72
C VAL A 160 -23.27 2.92 -8.26
N GLY A 161 -22.98 1.89 -7.45
CA GLY A 161 -23.95 0.98 -6.85
C GLY A 161 -24.27 -0.26 -7.70
N ASP A 162 -24.52 -0.09 -9.00
CA ASP A 162 -24.82 -1.19 -9.92
C ASP A 162 -23.59 -1.52 -10.80
N ALA A 163 -23.25 -2.80 -10.94
CA ALA A 163 -22.07 -3.23 -11.68
C ALA A 163 -22.16 -2.93 -13.19
N GLY A 164 -23.35 -3.10 -13.80
CA GLY A 164 -23.54 -2.80 -15.22
C GLY A 164 -23.37 -1.32 -15.52
N ARG A 165 -23.96 -0.49 -14.66
CA ARG A 165 -23.81 0.96 -14.74
C ARG A 165 -22.38 1.42 -14.49
N ALA A 166 -21.64 0.77 -13.61
CA ALA A 166 -20.22 1.08 -13.38
C ALA A 166 -19.38 0.83 -14.65
N VAL A 167 -19.66 -0.26 -15.38
CA VAL A 167 -19.01 -0.53 -16.68
C VAL A 167 -19.36 0.55 -17.69
N GLU A 168 -20.65 0.93 -17.82
CA GLU A 168 -21.08 1.99 -18.74
C GLU A 168 -20.37 3.34 -18.44
N VAL A 169 -20.22 3.69 -17.17
CA VAL A 169 -19.48 4.89 -16.74
C VAL A 169 -18.01 4.77 -17.13
N GLY A 170 -17.38 3.62 -16.91
CA GLY A 170 -16.01 3.35 -17.32
C GLY A 170 -15.81 3.52 -18.83
N ASP A 171 -16.72 2.98 -19.65
CA ASP A 171 -16.68 3.10 -21.10
C ASP A 171 -16.79 4.58 -21.56
N VAL A 172 -17.67 5.36 -20.92
CA VAL A 172 -17.80 6.80 -21.22
C VAL A 172 -16.54 7.57 -20.86
N LEU A 173 -15.94 7.29 -19.71
CA LEU A 173 -14.67 7.91 -19.29
C LEU A 173 -13.54 7.55 -20.23
N GLN A 174 -13.43 6.29 -20.62
CA GLN A 174 -12.42 5.84 -21.57
C GLN A 174 -12.59 6.50 -22.95
N ALA A 175 -13.82 6.63 -23.45
CA ALA A 175 -14.11 7.34 -24.69
C ALA A 175 -13.76 8.84 -24.64
N ALA A 176 -13.79 9.43 -23.43
CA ALA A 176 -13.35 10.78 -23.16
C ALA A 176 -11.83 10.91 -22.92
N GLY A 177 -11.07 9.82 -23.04
CA GLY A 177 -9.62 9.79 -22.81
C GLY A 177 -9.22 9.76 -21.33
N ILE A 178 -10.12 9.40 -20.43
CA ILE A 178 -9.89 9.28 -19.00
C ILE A 178 -9.78 7.79 -18.66
N ALA A 179 -8.61 7.39 -18.16
CA ALA A 179 -8.41 6.04 -17.63
C ALA A 179 -8.81 6.03 -16.14
N ALA A 180 -9.89 5.33 -15.79
CA ALA A 180 -10.40 5.20 -14.42
C ALA A 180 -10.64 3.72 -14.08
#